data_b6a039c997186abd4ed7879bcb042522
#
_entry.id   b6a039c997186abd4ed7879bcb042522
#
_cell.length_a   1.000
_cell.length_b   1.000
_cell.length_c   1.000
_cell.angle_alpha   90.00
_cell.angle_beta   90.00
_cell.angle_gamma   90.00
#
_symmetry.space_group_name_H-M   'P 1'
#
loop_
_entity.id
_entity.type
_entity.pdbx_description
1 polymer ?
#
loop_
_entity_poly.entity_id
_entity_poly.type
_entity_poly.pdbx_seq_one_letter_code
_entity_poly.pdbx_strand_id
1 'polypeptide(L)'
;MALSLVTPPAVEPVSLAEAKGQLRLSLADDDTLISALIVAAREYVETFTHRALITQTWDDTRDAFPGDDVIWLPKAPLVSVTSVTYVDPDGVTQTWSATLYTVDAPVGPKARAGCVVPAYGQTFPSTRDVVNAVTIRFVAGYGALATAVPASLKHAMKLVIETWLAGSSAAPLPSAVDALLWPYKSF
;
A
#
# COMPACT_ATOMS: atom_id res chain seq x y z
N MET A 1 -4.22 -3.96 -15.92
CA MET A 1 -4.25 -3.33 -14.58
C MET A 1 -2.83 -3.00 -14.14
N ALA A 2 -2.57 -1.75 -13.78
CA ALA A 2 -1.26 -1.30 -13.30
C ALA A 2 -1.46 -0.46 -12.03
N LEU A 3 -0.55 -0.63 -11.06
CA LEU A 3 -0.52 0.15 -9.82
C LEU A 3 0.74 1.01 -9.82
N SER A 4 0.59 2.33 -9.66
CA SER A 4 1.70 3.27 -9.61
C SER A 4 1.66 4.12 -8.34
N LEU A 5 2.83 4.31 -7.72
CA LEU A 5 3.00 5.18 -6.56
C LEU A 5 3.07 6.64 -7.03
N VAL A 6 2.14 7.47 -6.57
CA VAL A 6 2.07 8.90 -6.90
C VAL A 6 2.78 9.73 -5.83
N THR A 7 2.49 9.45 -4.56
CA THR A 7 3.13 10.14 -3.43
C THR A 7 3.69 9.07 -2.48
N PRO A 8 5.02 9.00 -2.33
CA PRO A 8 5.66 8.07 -1.41
C PRO A 8 5.38 8.44 0.06
N PRO A 9 5.68 7.53 1.01
CA PRO A 9 5.55 7.82 2.43
C PRO A 9 6.49 8.96 2.84
N ALA A 10 6.00 9.87 3.67
CA ALA A 10 6.80 11.01 4.17
C ALA A 10 7.81 10.62 5.26
N VAL A 11 7.56 9.49 5.93
CA VAL A 11 8.40 8.95 7.01
C VAL A 11 8.50 7.43 6.89
N GLU A 12 9.51 6.85 7.50
CA GLU A 12 9.63 5.39 7.58
C GLU A 12 8.94 4.85 8.84
N PRO A 13 8.35 3.62 8.80
CA PRO A 13 7.70 2.99 9.96
C PRO A 13 8.66 2.70 11.12
N VAL A 14 9.95 2.46 10.80
CA VAL A 14 11.02 2.20 11.74
C VAL A 14 12.08 3.29 11.56
N SER A 15 12.41 4.00 12.63
CA SER A 15 13.47 5.01 12.60
C SER A 15 14.87 4.38 12.61
N LEU A 16 15.86 5.13 12.14
CA LEU A 16 17.27 4.70 12.22
C LEU A 16 17.68 4.35 13.66
N ALA A 17 17.25 5.14 14.64
CA ALA A 17 17.54 4.89 16.06
C ALA A 17 16.89 3.57 16.56
N GLU A 18 15.65 3.27 16.15
CA GLU A 18 15.00 2.00 16.49
C GLU A 18 15.69 0.80 15.83
N ALA A 19 16.12 0.93 14.58
CA ALA A 19 16.88 -0.11 13.88
C ALA A 19 18.24 -0.36 14.55
N LYS A 20 19.01 0.69 14.82
CA LYS A 20 20.31 0.58 15.53
C LYS A 20 20.15 -0.01 16.93
N GLY A 21 19.10 0.37 17.65
CA GLY A 21 18.80 -0.22 18.97
C GLY A 21 18.56 -1.72 18.89
N GLN A 22 17.83 -2.21 17.89
CA GLN A 22 17.63 -3.65 17.63
C GLN A 22 18.97 -4.36 17.35
N LEU A 23 19.82 -3.74 16.53
CA LEU A 23 21.11 -4.28 16.07
C LEU A 23 22.22 -4.12 17.12
N ARG A 24 21.98 -3.41 18.23
CA ARG A 24 22.97 -3.06 19.26
C ARG A 24 24.19 -2.31 18.69
N LEU A 25 23.95 -1.49 17.68
CA LEU A 25 24.97 -0.66 17.04
C LEU A 25 24.94 0.75 17.60
N SER A 26 26.12 1.31 17.89
CA SER A 26 26.26 2.69 18.40
C SER A 26 27.02 3.61 17.45
N LEU A 27 27.86 3.05 16.55
CA LEU A 27 28.66 3.82 15.61
C LEU A 27 27.83 4.29 14.41
N ALA A 28 28.28 5.36 13.75
CA ALA A 28 27.56 5.98 12.63
C ALA A 28 28.00 5.44 11.25
N ASP A 29 29.01 4.60 11.21
CA ASP A 29 29.65 4.16 9.96
C ASP A 29 28.68 3.44 9.02
N ASP A 30 27.67 2.74 9.56
CA ASP A 30 26.68 2.00 8.81
C ASP A 30 25.34 2.73 8.62
N ASP A 31 25.21 3.99 9.05
CA ASP A 31 23.90 4.70 9.08
C ASP A 31 23.26 4.79 7.68
N THR A 32 24.05 5.01 6.64
CA THR A 32 23.56 5.06 5.25
C THR A 32 23.04 3.70 4.80
N LEU A 33 23.77 2.62 5.10
CA LEU A 33 23.37 1.27 4.77
C LEU A 33 22.08 0.88 5.52
N ILE A 34 22.02 1.14 6.84
CA ILE A 34 20.87 0.84 7.66
C ILE A 34 19.63 1.62 7.17
N SER A 35 19.81 2.88 6.78
CA SER A 35 18.71 3.69 6.21
C SER A 35 18.16 3.09 4.91
N ALA A 36 19.03 2.61 4.03
CA ALA A 36 18.62 1.90 2.81
C ALA A 36 17.90 0.58 3.12
N LEU A 37 18.38 -0.17 4.11
CA LEU A 37 17.74 -1.42 4.56
C LEU A 37 16.36 -1.17 5.19
N ILE A 38 16.14 -0.04 5.87
CA ILE A 38 14.82 0.34 6.40
C ILE A 38 13.82 0.50 5.26
N VAL A 39 14.18 1.23 4.20
CA VAL A 39 13.34 1.41 3.02
C VAL A 39 13.04 0.07 2.36
N ALA A 40 14.06 -0.75 2.11
CA ALA A 40 13.90 -2.06 1.49
C ALA A 40 13.03 -3.00 2.34
N ALA A 41 13.18 -2.99 3.68
CA ALA A 41 12.36 -3.79 4.58
C ALA A 41 10.89 -3.33 4.59
N ARG A 42 10.63 -2.02 4.47
CA ARG A 42 9.27 -1.50 4.31
C ARG A 42 8.66 -2.03 3.00
N GLU A 43 9.36 -1.89 1.89
CA GLU A 43 8.89 -2.34 0.58
C GLU A 43 8.62 -3.85 0.55
N TYR A 44 9.48 -4.63 1.18
CA TYR A 44 9.27 -6.07 1.34
C TYR A 44 7.98 -6.38 2.11
N VAL A 45 7.79 -5.76 3.28
CA VAL A 45 6.60 -5.98 4.12
C VAL A 45 5.33 -5.51 3.41
N GLU A 46 5.36 -4.35 2.74
CA GLU A 46 4.22 -3.82 1.96
C GLU A 46 3.86 -4.71 0.77
N THR A 47 4.87 -5.31 0.12
CA THR A 47 4.67 -6.25 -0.99
C THR A 47 4.09 -7.57 -0.49
N PHE A 48 4.66 -8.14 0.57
CA PHE A 48 4.21 -9.41 1.14
C PHE A 48 2.77 -9.34 1.67
N THR A 49 2.43 -8.23 2.34
CA THR A 49 1.11 -8.05 2.98
C THR A 49 0.06 -7.44 2.08
N HIS A 50 0.42 -6.91 0.91
CA HIS A 50 -0.42 -6.07 0.05
C HIS A 50 -0.97 -4.84 0.79
N ARG A 51 -0.17 -4.24 1.69
CA ARG A 51 -0.54 -3.08 2.48
C ARG A 51 0.37 -1.90 2.21
N ALA A 52 -0.12 -0.70 2.49
CA ALA A 52 0.69 0.49 2.68
C ALA A 52 0.88 0.70 4.20
N LEU A 53 2.11 0.85 4.67
CA LEU A 53 2.39 1.01 6.11
C LEU A 53 2.18 2.45 6.56
N ILE A 54 2.73 3.40 5.84
CA ILE A 54 2.54 4.84 6.04
C ILE A 54 1.62 5.35 4.95
N THR A 55 0.92 6.43 5.19
CA THR A 55 0.03 7.07 4.22
C THR A 55 0.76 7.37 2.90
N GLN A 56 0.23 6.86 1.81
CA GLN A 56 0.75 6.95 0.45
C GLN A 56 -0.41 7.17 -0.53
N THR A 57 -0.13 7.83 -1.66
CA THR A 57 -1.11 8.00 -2.73
C THR A 57 -0.74 7.11 -3.92
N TRP A 58 -1.72 6.40 -4.44
CA TRP A 58 -1.59 5.43 -5.52
C TRP A 58 -2.57 5.71 -6.64
N ASP A 59 -2.18 5.39 -7.87
CA ASP A 59 -3.06 5.27 -9.02
C ASP A 59 -3.20 3.79 -9.40
N ASP A 60 -4.44 3.30 -9.38
CA ASP A 60 -4.82 2.00 -9.94
C ASP A 60 -5.44 2.23 -11.32
N THR A 61 -4.75 1.73 -12.35
CA THR A 61 -5.11 1.93 -13.75
C THR A 61 -5.64 0.65 -14.36
N ARG A 62 -6.77 0.73 -15.05
CA ARG A 62 -7.48 -0.41 -15.67
C ARG A 62 -7.94 -0.05 -17.07
N ASP A 63 -8.18 -1.07 -17.90
CA ASP A 63 -8.64 -0.88 -19.28
C ASP A 63 -10.17 -0.64 -19.35
N ALA A 64 -10.91 -1.10 -18.34
CA ALA A 64 -12.36 -0.91 -18.20
C ALA A 64 -12.80 -1.01 -16.75
N PHE A 65 -14.01 -0.57 -16.47
CA PHE A 65 -14.68 -0.90 -15.22
C PHE A 65 -15.00 -2.40 -15.14
N PRO A 66 -14.95 -3.03 -13.95
CA PRO A 66 -15.26 -4.44 -13.80
C PRO A 66 -16.75 -4.73 -14.02
N GLY A 67 -17.06 -5.95 -14.46
CA GLY A 67 -18.44 -6.36 -14.72
C GLY A 67 -19.21 -6.84 -13.47
N ASP A 68 -18.53 -6.97 -12.33
CA ASP A 68 -19.11 -7.39 -11.04
C ASP A 68 -19.52 -6.23 -10.12
N ASP A 69 -19.55 -5.01 -10.67
CA ASP A 69 -19.90 -3.78 -9.98
C ASP A 69 -19.04 -3.45 -8.74
N VAL A 70 -17.83 -4.04 -8.61
CA VAL A 70 -16.93 -3.78 -7.48
C VAL A 70 -15.50 -3.54 -7.96
N ILE A 71 -14.94 -2.38 -7.61
CA ILE A 71 -13.52 -2.09 -7.81
C ILE A 71 -12.78 -2.35 -6.50
N TRP A 72 -12.11 -3.47 -6.37
CA TRP A 72 -11.21 -3.74 -5.26
C TRP A 72 -9.90 -2.98 -5.43
N LEU A 73 -9.47 -2.26 -4.38
CA LEU A 73 -8.23 -1.48 -4.40
C LEU A 73 -7.08 -2.28 -3.78
N PRO A 74 -5.92 -2.35 -4.46
CA PRO A 74 -4.90 -3.36 -4.16
C PRO A 74 -4.04 -3.08 -2.92
N LYS A 75 -4.23 -1.95 -2.24
CA LYS A 75 -3.49 -1.58 -1.02
C LYS A 75 -4.45 -1.34 0.15
N ALA A 76 -4.21 -2.06 1.25
CA ALA A 76 -4.94 -1.88 2.51
C ALA A 76 -4.02 -1.21 3.57
N PRO A 77 -4.57 -0.59 4.60
CA PRO A 77 -5.95 -0.14 4.70
C PRO A 77 -6.24 1.05 3.78
N LEU A 78 -7.41 1.06 3.17
CA LEU A 78 -7.87 2.21 2.38
C LEU A 78 -8.20 3.36 3.32
N VAL A 79 -7.72 4.56 3.00
CA VAL A 79 -8.05 5.79 3.72
C VAL A 79 -9.16 6.54 2.99
N SER A 80 -8.96 6.79 1.70
CA SER A 80 -9.92 7.51 0.86
C SER A 80 -9.67 7.28 -0.62
N VAL A 81 -10.70 7.54 -1.43
CA VAL A 81 -10.57 7.67 -2.89
C VAL A 81 -10.60 9.16 -3.24
N THR A 82 -9.57 9.62 -3.93
CA THR A 82 -9.41 11.03 -4.31
C THR A 82 -10.20 11.34 -5.57
N SER A 83 -10.10 10.47 -6.58
CA SER A 83 -10.81 10.63 -7.85
C SER A 83 -10.93 9.31 -8.58
N VAL A 84 -11.98 9.19 -9.38
CA VAL A 84 -12.13 8.15 -10.40
C VAL A 84 -12.28 8.86 -11.72
N THR A 85 -11.34 8.65 -12.63
CA THR A 85 -11.36 9.22 -13.97
C THR A 85 -11.46 8.12 -15.01
N TYR A 86 -12.09 8.41 -16.14
CA TYR A 86 -12.24 7.45 -17.22
C TYR A 86 -12.29 8.14 -18.59
N VAL A 87 -11.95 7.41 -19.64
CA VAL A 87 -12.09 7.86 -21.03
C VAL A 87 -13.45 7.40 -21.52
N ASP A 88 -14.32 8.36 -21.87
CA ASP A 88 -15.65 8.07 -22.40
C ASP A 88 -15.60 7.51 -23.84
N PRO A 89 -16.71 7.02 -24.42
CA PRO A 89 -16.74 6.50 -25.78
C PRO A 89 -16.28 7.49 -26.85
N ASP A 90 -16.44 8.80 -26.61
CA ASP A 90 -16.01 9.86 -27.52
C ASP A 90 -14.49 10.17 -27.40
N GLY A 91 -13.82 9.56 -26.43
CA GLY A 91 -12.38 9.72 -26.19
C GLY A 91 -12.02 10.89 -25.29
N VAL A 92 -13.00 11.45 -24.57
CA VAL A 92 -12.78 12.54 -23.63
C VAL A 92 -12.57 11.97 -22.22
N THR A 93 -11.56 12.48 -21.50
CA THR A 93 -11.36 12.12 -20.11
C THR A 93 -12.42 12.79 -19.24
N GLN A 94 -13.18 11.98 -18.53
CA GLN A 94 -14.23 12.38 -17.60
C GLN A 94 -13.82 12.06 -16.16
N THR A 95 -14.40 12.80 -15.21
CA THR A 95 -14.33 12.46 -13.78
C THR A 95 -15.67 11.90 -13.35
N TRP A 96 -15.68 10.67 -12.81
CA TRP A 96 -16.88 10.09 -12.25
C TRP A 96 -17.18 10.77 -10.89
N SER A 97 -18.35 11.39 -10.78
CA SER A 97 -18.72 12.14 -9.59
C SER A 97 -18.74 11.27 -8.35
N ALA A 98 -18.14 11.74 -7.25
CA ALA A 98 -18.15 11.05 -5.97
C ALA A 98 -19.55 10.81 -5.39
N THR A 99 -20.58 11.46 -5.91
CA THR A 99 -21.99 11.22 -5.55
C THR A 99 -22.59 9.98 -6.21
N LEU A 100 -21.92 9.45 -7.25
CA LEU A 100 -22.40 8.32 -8.04
C LEU A 100 -21.76 6.98 -7.60
N TYR A 101 -20.86 6.98 -6.62
CA TYR A 101 -20.26 5.78 -6.06
C TYR A 101 -20.16 5.83 -4.54
N THR A 102 -20.02 4.68 -3.94
CA THR A 102 -19.77 4.50 -2.50
C THR A 102 -18.40 3.89 -2.31
N VAL A 103 -17.65 4.39 -1.33
CA VAL A 103 -16.35 3.83 -0.93
C VAL A 103 -16.54 3.02 0.34
N ASP A 104 -16.17 1.74 0.32
CA ASP A 104 -16.04 0.92 1.51
C ASP A 104 -14.56 0.91 1.93
N ALA A 105 -14.26 1.58 3.03
CA ALA A 105 -12.94 1.69 3.62
C ALA A 105 -12.91 1.03 5.01
N PRO A 106 -12.69 -0.29 5.09
CA PRO A 106 -12.66 -1.01 6.35
C PRO A 106 -11.54 -0.51 7.26
N VAL A 107 -11.83 -0.35 8.53
CA VAL A 107 -10.90 0.15 9.54
C VAL A 107 -10.33 -0.96 10.40
N GLY A 108 -9.16 -0.72 10.99
CA GLY A 108 -8.50 -1.62 11.92
C GLY A 108 -7.18 -2.19 11.39
N PRO A 109 -6.36 -2.78 12.27
CA PRO A 109 -5.00 -3.20 11.94
C PRO A 109 -4.95 -4.34 10.92
N LYS A 110 -6.01 -5.12 10.79
CA LYS A 110 -6.15 -6.24 9.85
C LYS A 110 -7.29 -6.02 8.85
N ALA A 111 -7.67 -4.76 8.62
CA ALA A 111 -8.72 -4.43 7.68
C ALA A 111 -8.45 -5.07 6.29
N ARG A 112 -9.51 -5.59 5.65
CA ARG A 112 -9.42 -6.09 4.28
C ARG A 112 -9.17 -4.95 3.28
N ALA A 113 -8.93 -5.28 2.04
CA ALA A 113 -8.90 -4.31 0.95
C ALA A 113 -10.20 -3.50 0.92
N GLY A 114 -10.07 -2.21 0.67
CA GLY A 114 -11.23 -1.35 0.42
C GLY A 114 -11.72 -1.47 -1.01
N CYS A 115 -12.94 -0.99 -1.27
CA CYS A 115 -13.48 -1.03 -2.61
C CYS A 115 -14.35 0.20 -2.92
N VAL A 116 -14.59 0.37 -4.23
CA VAL A 116 -15.51 1.36 -4.78
C VAL A 116 -16.63 0.60 -5.48
N VAL A 117 -17.87 0.95 -5.19
CA VAL A 117 -19.06 0.39 -5.82
C VAL A 117 -19.96 1.51 -6.33
N PRO A 118 -20.72 1.32 -7.41
CA PRO A 118 -21.74 2.27 -7.80
C PRO A 118 -22.72 2.55 -6.66
N ALA A 119 -23.18 3.79 -6.51
CA ALA A 119 -24.22 4.13 -5.57
C ALA A 119 -25.56 3.44 -5.94
N TYR A 120 -26.46 3.32 -4.98
CA TYR A 120 -27.75 2.66 -5.22
C TYR A 120 -28.46 3.22 -6.46
N GLY A 121 -28.83 2.34 -7.38
CA GLY A 121 -29.48 2.69 -8.64
C GLY A 121 -28.55 3.29 -9.70
N GLN A 122 -27.23 3.30 -9.46
CA GLN A 122 -26.22 3.73 -10.43
C GLN A 122 -25.50 2.52 -11.01
N THR A 123 -24.83 2.75 -12.14
CA THR A 123 -23.96 1.77 -12.82
C THR A 123 -22.64 2.46 -13.16
N PHE A 124 -21.60 1.67 -13.43
CA PHE A 124 -20.40 2.21 -13.99
C PHE A 124 -20.65 2.90 -15.34
N PRO A 125 -19.99 4.02 -15.64
CA PRO A 125 -20.09 4.66 -16.94
C PRO A 125 -19.45 3.79 -18.04
N SER A 126 -19.94 3.92 -19.27
CA SER A 126 -19.31 3.29 -20.42
C SER A 126 -17.96 3.91 -20.71
N THR A 127 -16.97 3.09 -20.98
CA THR A 127 -15.62 3.50 -21.33
C THR A 127 -15.32 3.21 -22.80
N ARG A 128 -14.41 3.96 -23.39
CA ARG A 128 -13.80 3.62 -24.67
C ARG A 128 -12.96 2.35 -24.50
N ASP A 129 -12.96 1.50 -25.50
CA ASP A 129 -12.12 0.30 -25.55
C ASP A 129 -10.66 0.66 -25.89
N VAL A 130 -9.93 1.13 -24.88
CA VAL A 130 -8.52 1.50 -24.95
C VAL A 130 -7.79 1.08 -23.68
N VAL A 131 -6.49 0.87 -23.79
CA VAL A 131 -5.63 0.56 -22.64
C VAL A 131 -5.64 1.74 -21.66
N ASN A 132 -5.70 1.43 -20.35
CA ASN A 132 -5.70 2.41 -19.28
C ASN A 132 -6.87 3.41 -19.32
N ALA A 133 -8.06 2.96 -19.74
CA ALA A 133 -9.23 3.81 -19.85
C ALA A 133 -9.76 4.31 -18.50
N VAL A 134 -9.45 3.64 -17.39
CA VAL A 134 -9.93 4.01 -16.04
C VAL A 134 -8.74 4.20 -15.11
N THR A 135 -8.75 5.28 -14.33
CA THR A 135 -7.73 5.52 -13.29
C THR A 135 -8.42 5.88 -11.98
N ILE A 136 -8.12 5.13 -10.93
CA ILE A 136 -8.60 5.39 -9.57
C ILE A 136 -7.42 5.89 -8.74
N ARG A 137 -7.48 7.16 -8.33
CA ARG A 137 -6.53 7.73 -7.38
C ARG A 137 -7.03 7.56 -5.96
N PHE A 138 -6.23 6.92 -5.12
CA PHE A 138 -6.61 6.64 -3.74
C PHE A 138 -5.44 6.80 -2.77
N VAL A 139 -5.79 6.96 -1.51
CA VAL A 139 -4.84 7.05 -0.39
C VAL A 139 -4.99 5.79 0.45
N ALA A 140 -3.87 5.15 0.76
CA ALA A 140 -3.81 3.98 1.62
C ALA A 140 -2.71 4.12 2.67
N GLY A 141 -2.85 3.44 3.81
CA GLY A 141 -1.88 3.42 4.89
C GLY A 141 -2.53 3.47 6.27
N TYR A 142 -1.78 3.07 7.29
CA TYR A 142 -2.28 3.11 8.67
C TYR A 142 -2.34 4.53 9.25
N GLY A 143 -1.57 5.46 8.70
CA GLY A 143 -1.51 6.87 9.12
C GLY A 143 -0.21 7.54 8.68
N ALA A 144 -0.13 8.85 8.92
CA ALA A 144 1.03 9.66 8.52
C ALA A 144 2.26 9.46 9.42
N LEU A 145 2.09 8.87 10.61
CA LEU A 145 3.16 8.71 11.60
C LEU A 145 3.51 7.24 11.80
N ALA A 146 4.78 6.96 12.10
CA ALA A 146 5.28 5.62 12.44
C ALA A 146 4.55 4.94 13.60
N THR A 147 3.96 5.73 14.51
CA THR A 147 3.18 5.24 15.66
C THR A 147 1.84 4.61 15.28
N ALA A 148 1.32 4.92 14.08
CA ALA A 148 0.07 4.34 13.57
C ALA A 148 0.26 2.91 13.05
N VAL A 149 1.50 2.53 12.73
CA VAL A 149 1.81 1.21 12.18
C VAL A 149 1.80 0.15 13.29
N PRO A 150 1.11 -0.99 13.10
CA PRO A 150 1.08 -2.07 14.08
C PRO A 150 2.48 -2.55 14.49
N ALA A 151 2.68 -2.75 15.79
CA ALA A 151 3.99 -3.14 16.34
C ALA A 151 4.54 -4.44 15.75
N SER A 152 3.67 -5.40 15.39
CA SER A 152 4.07 -6.66 14.76
C SER A 152 4.73 -6.42 13.39
N LEU A 153 4.19 -5.52 12.57
CA LEU A 153 4.77 -5.16 11.26
C LEU A 153 6.12 -4.45 11.43
N LYS A 154 6.22 -3.52 12.40
CA LYS A 154 7.50 -2.87 12.73
C LYS A 154 8.53 -3.88 13.24
N HIS A 155 8.11 -4.87 14.04
CA HIS A 155 9.00 -5.91 14.53
C HIS A 155 9.48 -6.82 13.39
N ALA A 156 8.60 -7.21 12.48
CA ALA A 156 8.97 -7.96 11.29
C ALA A 156 10.01 -7.20 10.45
N MET A 157 9.83 -5.89 10.22
CA MET A 157 10.83 -5.05 9.53
C MET A 157 12.19 -5.10 10.23
N LYS A 158 12.23 -5.02 11.55
CA LYS A 158 13.49 -5.06 12.33
C LYS A 158 14.21 -6.40 12.15
N LEU A 159 13.48 -7.51 12.15
CA LEU A 159 14.05 -8.85 11.89
C LEU A 159 14.60 -8.98 10.45
N VAL A 160 13.89 -8.40 9.48
CA VAL A 160 14.36 -8.34 8.08
C VAL A 160 15.67 -7.55 7.99
N ILE A 161 15.72 -6.35 8.58
CA ILE A 161 16.93 -5.50 8.59
C ILE A 161 18.11 -6.23 9.25
N GLU A 162 17.90 -6.88 10.38
CA GLU A 162 18.91 -7.65 11.10
C GLU A 162 19.48 -8.77 10.22
N THR A 163 18.63 -9.53 9.55
CA THR A 163 19.02 -10.61 8.66
C THR A 163 19.84 -10.11 7.47
N TRP A 164 19.42 -9.00 6.85
CA TRP A 164 20.10 -8.47 5.68
C TRP A 164 21.42 -7.79 6.03
N LEU A 165 21.51 -7.12 7.18
CA LEU A 165 22.75 -6.50 7.64
C LEU A 165 23.82 -7.55 7.99
N ALA A 166 23.43 -8.72 8.50
CA ALA A 166 24.35 -9.82 8.77
C ALA A 166 25.02 -10.41 7.50
N GLY A 167 24.83 -9.77 6.33
CA GLY A 167 25.45 -10.16 5.06
C GLY A 167 24.73 -11.31 4.35
N SER A 168 23.53 -11.62 4.74
CA SER A 168 22.76 -12.76 4.26
C SER A 168 21.53 -12.33 3.44
N SER A 169 21.70 -11.41 2.47
CA SER A 169 20.62 -11.02 1.55
C SER A 169 20.08 -12.22 0.72
N ALA A 170 20.84 -13.30 0.65
CA ALA A 170 20.44 -14.59 0.03
C ALA A 170 19.95 -15.63 1.06
N ALA A 171 20.05 -15.36 2.37
CA ALA A 171 19.54 -16.28 3.37
C ALA A 171 18.01 -16.21 3.47
N PRO A 172 17.33 -17.34 3.69
CA PRO A 172 15.90 -17.32 3.97
C PRO A 172 15.64 -16.48 5.23
N LEU A 173 14.60 -15.63 5.17
CA LEU A 173 14.19 -14.86 6.33
C LEU A 173 13.74 -15.81 7.46
N PRO A 174 13.92 -15.42 8.72
CA PRO A 174 13.41 -16.20 9.84
C PRO A 174 11.92 -16.48 9.71
N SER A 175 11.48 -17.70 10.03
CA SER A 175 10.05 -18.07 10.02
C SER A 175 9.18 -17.18 10.94
N ALA A 176 9.79 -16.53 11.92
CA ALA A 176 9.14 -15.51 12.75
C ALA A 176 8.64 -14.30 11.92
N VAL A 177 9.32 -13.93 10.83
CA VAL A 177 8.87 -12.85 9.94
C VAL A 177 7.55 -13.23 9.29
N ASP A 178 7.46 -14.43 8.71
CA ASP A 178 6.22 -14.91 8.09
C ASP A 178 5.08 -15.01 9.12
N ALA A 179 5.35 -15.54 10.31
CA ALA A 179 4.36 -15.64 11.38
C ALA A 179 3.81 -14.27 11.82
N LEU A 180 4.64 -13.23 11.80
CA LEU A 180 4.24 -11.87 12.12
C LEU A 180 3.44 -11.20 10.99
N LEU A 181 3.79 -11.48 9.72
CA LEU A 181 3.20 -10.84 8.55
C LEU A 181 1.92 -11.53 8.07
N TRP A 182 1.83 -12.85 8.17
CA TRP A 182 0.71 -13.64 7.66
C TRP A 182 -0.68 -13.14 8.10
N PRO A 183 -0.92 -12.78 9.39
CA PRO A 183 -2.20 -12.27 9.83
C PRO A 183 -2.61 -10.93 9.21
N TYR A 184 -1.68 -10.23 8.57
CA TYR A 184 -1.90 -8.93 7.91
C TYR A 184 -2.03 -9.04 6.39
N LYS A 185 -1.81 -10.22 5.81
CA LYS A 185 -1.92 -10.38 4.36
C LYS A 185 -3.33 -10.08 3.89
N SER A 186 -3.45 -9.15 2.94
CA SER A 186 -4.70 -8.81 2.26
C SER A 186 -4.76 -9.59 0.95
N PHE A 187 -5.91 -10.17 0.64
CA PHE A 187 -6.16 -10.95 -0.58
C PHE A 187 -7.16 -10.22 -1.43
#